data_db6f93eb7c624a67bb387c180d1cad00
#
_entry.id   db6f93eb7c624a67bb387c180d1cad00
#
_cell.length_a   1.000
_cell.length_b   1.000
_cell.length_c   1.000
_cell.angle_alpha   90.00
_cell.angle_beta   90.00
_cell.angle_gamma   90.00
#
_symmetry.space_group_name_H-M   'P 1'
#
loop_
_entity.id
_entity.type
_entity.pdbx_description
1 polymer ?
#
loop_
_entity_poly.entity_id
_entity_poly.type
_entity_poly.pdbx_seq_one_letter_code
_entity_poly.pdbx_strand_id
1 'polypeptide(L)'
;MSSVFPAVVRSKAIDEKLYYERLQRLFNLMVVLSYVIVIPLTLLAGPIINLLYGPSYSEASRMFIVLMWAGLFVGLGVAREAWLVNEGLTRFSFATAVAGAITNVVLNIVLIPRWGGFAAAWATLAAQAVAVTLSTLLYARTRRIFVMQMKALVLWGGIRL
;
A
#
# COMPACT_ATOMS: atom_id res chain seq x y z
N MET A 1 -5.93 17.70 -6.32
CA MET A 1 -5.45 16.94 -5.12
C MET A 1 -5.16 17.79 -3.90
N SER A 2 -5.20 19.11 -3.98
CA SER A 2 -4.85 20.04 -2.90
C SER A 2 -5.92 20.24 -1.79
N SER A 3 -7.12 19.71 -1.95
CA SER A 3 -8.24 20.02 -1.03
C SER A 3 -8.51 18.96 0.05
N VAL A 4 -8.13 17.71 -0.15
CA VAL A 4 -8.43 16.62 0.81
C VAL A 4 -7.45 16.65 2.00
N PHE A 5 -6.17 16.88 1.78
CA PHE A 5 -5.15 16.96 2.82
C PHE A 5 -5.40 18.10 3.84
N PRO A 6 -5.64 19.37 3.42
CA PRO A 6 -5.94 20.44 4.35
C PRO A 6 -7.22 20.22 5.15
N ALA A 7 -8.21 19.53 4.59
CA ALA A 7 -9.47 19.24 5.27
C ALA A 7 -9.30 18.22 6.42
N VAL A 8 -8.41 17.23 6.25
CA VAL A 8 -8.08 16.26 7.31
C VAL A 8 -7.33 16.95 8.45
N VAL A 9 -6.34 17.80 8.13
CA VAL A 9 -5.53 18.52 9.12
C VAL A 9 -6.37 19.48 9.96
N ARG A 10 -7.24 20.26 9.33
CA ARG A 10 -8.12 21.22 10.03
C ARG A 10 -9.12 20.56 10.97
N SER A 11 -9.55 19.34 10.68
CA SER A 11 -10.53 18.63 11.51
C SER A 11 -9.97 18.17 12.86
N LYS A 12 -8.66 17.95 12.99
CA LYS A 12 -8.03 17.56 14.27
C LYS A 12 -8.18 18.65 15.35
N ALA A 13 -8.19 19.92 14.95
CA ALA A 13 -8.35 21.05 15.88
C ALA A 13 -9.80 21.24 16.35
N ILE A 14 -10.78 20.64 15.68
CA ILE A 14 -12.20 20.85 15.91
C ILE A 14 -12.84 19.65 16.62
N ASP A 15 -12.60 18.42 16.14
CA ASP A 15 -13.16 17.18 16.69
C ASP A 15 -12.30 15.98 16.27
N GLU A 16 -11.77 15.26 17.26
CA GLU A 16 -10.97 14.06 17.05
C GLU A 16 -11.75 12.95 16.32
N LYS A 17 -13.03 12.79 16.63
CA LYS A 17 -13.88 11.79 15.97
C LYS A 17 -14.02 12.07 14.48
N LEU A 18 -14.30 13.31 14.12
CA LEU A 18 -14.41 13.75 12.73
C LEU A 18 -13.08 13.57 11.97
N TYR A 19 -11.95 13.80 12.64
CA TYR A 19 -10.63 13.58 12.07
C TYR A 19 -10.41 12.13 11.65
N TYR A 20 -10.69 11.17 12.54
CA TYR A 20 -10.53 9.74 12.23
C TYR A 20 -11.58 9.22 11.23
N GLU A 21 -12.78 9.77 11.21
CA GLU A 21 -13.78 9.45 10.18
C GLU A 21 -13.29 9.89 8.78
N ARG A 22 -12.75 11.09 8.65
CA ARG A 22 -12.17 11.58 7.39
C ARG A 22 -10.94 10.77 6.97
N LEU A 23 -10.10 10.41 7.93
CA LEU A 23 -8.95 9.56 7.67
C LEU A 23 -9.38 8.16 7.20
N GLN A 24 -10.43 7.56 7.79
CA GLN A 24 -10.96 6.28 7.32
C GLN A 24 -11.51 6.38 5.89
N ARG A 25 -12.20 7.48 5.56
CA ARG A 25 -12.66 7.72 4.18
C ARG A 25 -11.49 7.83 3.21
N LEU A 26 -10.39 8.48 3.61
CA LEU A 26 -9.19 8.56 2.79
C LEU A 26 -8.59 7.16 2.56
N PHE A 27 -8.47 6.31 3.59
CA PHE A 27 -8.04 4.93 3.43
C PHE A 27 -8.96 4.15 2.48
N ASN A 28 -10.28 4.24 2.67
CA ASN A 28 -11.25 3.58 1.82
C ASN A 28 -11.12 4.03 0.35
N LEU A 29 -10.98 5.35 0.13
CA LEU A 29 -10.80 5.92 -1.21
C LEU A 29 -9.53 5.38 -1.88
N MET A 30 -8.40 5.37 -1.16
CA MET A 30 -7.13 4.85 -1.70
C MET A 30 -7.22 3.36 -2.05
N VAL A 31 -7.89 2.56 -1.22
CA VAL A 31 -8.09 1.13 -1.48
C VAL A 31 -9.03 0.91 -2.67
N VAL A 32 -10.14 1.65 -2.76
CA VAL A 32 -11.06 1.55 -3.91
C VAL A 32 -10.34 1.93 -5.20
N LEU A 33 -9.60 3.03 -5.23
CA LEU A 33 -8.81 3.44 -6.39
C LEU A 33 -7.77 2.37 -6.76
N SER A 34 -7.11 1.78 -5.75
CA SER A 34 -6.16 0.69 -6.00
C SER A 34 -6.85 -0.53 -6.62
N TYR A 35 -8.01 -0.95 -6.11
CA TYR A 35 -8.76 -2.09 -6.67
C TYR A 35 -9.26 -1.81 -8.09
N VAL A 36 -9.74 -0.60 -8.36
CA VAL A 36 -10.19 -0.18 -9.71
C VAL A 36 -9.06 -0.28 -10.73
N ILE A 37 -7.82 -0.10 -10.32
CA ILE A 37 -6.64 -0.22 -11.18
C ILE A 37 -6.12 -1.66 -11.21
N VAL A 38 -5.92 -2.27 -10.04
CA VAL A 38 -5.25 -3.57 -9.91
C VAL A 38 -6.07 -4.71 -10.51
N ILE A 39 -7.40 -4.71 -10.32
CA ILE A 39 -8.26 -5.80 -10.80
C ILE A 39 -8.27 -5.88 -12.35
N PRO A 40 -8.55 -4.81 -13.10
CA PRO A 40 -8.48 -4.86 -14.56
C PRO A 40 -7.09 -5.18 -15.08
N LEU A 41 -6.03 -4.60 -14.49
CA LEU A 41 -4.67 -4.87 -14.91
C LEU A 41 -4.24 -6.32 -14.62
N THR A 42 -4.75 -6.94 -13.55
CA THR A 42 -4.55 -8.35 -13.27
C THR A 42 -5.20 -9.23 -14.35
N LEU A 43 -6.43 -8.91 -14.76
CA LEU A 43 -7.14 -9.66 -15.78
C LEU A 43 -6.53 -9.48 -17.18
N LEU A 44 -5.99 -8.30 -17.46
CA LEU A 44 -5.40 -7.93 -18.73
C LEU A 44 -3.87 -8.14 -18.79
N ALA A 45 -3.26 -8.66 -17.73
CA ALA A 45 -1.79 -8.81 -17.64
C ALA A 45 -1.20 -9.59 -18.82
N GLY A 46 -1.78 -10.73 -19.19
CA GLY A 46 -1.34 -11.53 -20.33
C GLY A 46 -1.41 -10.78 -21.67
N PRO A 47 -2.60 -10.28 -22.06
CA PRO A 47 -2.74 -9.47 -23.26
C PRO A 47 -1.81 -8.24 -23.30
N ILE A 48 -1.65 -7.52 -22.19
CA ILE A 48 -0.78 -6.33 -22.12
C ILE A 48 0.68 -6.73 -22.36
N ILE A 49 1.17 -7.74 -21.66
CA ILE A 49 2.57 -8.18 -21.81
C ILE A 49 2.82 -8.73 -23.21
N ASN A 50 1.91 -9.51 -23.75
CA ASN A 50 2.05 -10.05 -25.11
C ASN A 50 2.04 -8.95 -26.18
N LEU A 51 1.21 -7.91 -25.99
CA LEU A 51 1.14 -6.78 -26.92
C LEU A 51 2.40 -5.91 -26.88
N LEU A 52 2.94 -5.66 -25.68
CA LEU A 52 4.08 -4.75 -25.49
C LEU A 52 5.44 -5.40 -25.73
N TYR A 53 5.59 -6.67 -25.34
CA TYR A 53 6.88 -7.38 -25.33
C TYR A 53 6.90 -8.64 -26.20
N GLY A 54 5.75 -9.10 -26.63
CA GLY A 54 5.62 -10.32 -27.45
C GLY A 54 5.48 -11.60 -26.64
N PRO A 55 5.13 -12.74 -27.31
CA PRO A 55 4.84 -14.01 -26.66
C PRO A 55 5.99 -14.60 -25.85
N SER A 56 7.24 -14.28 -26.22
CA SER A 56 8.45 -14.76 -25.51
C SER A 56 8.53 -14.27 -24.08
N TYR A 57 7.79 -13.22 -23.72
CA TYR A 57 7.77 -12.61 -22.38
C TYR A 57 6.51 -12.98 -21.58
N SER A 58 5.77 -13.99 -21.98
CA SER A 58 4.50 -14.39 -21.33
C SER A 58 4.64 -14.65 -19.82
N GLU A 59 5.78 -15.16 -19.35
CA GLU A 59 6.05 -15.35 -17.93
C GLU A 59 6.12 -14.05 -17.13
N ALA A 60 6.50 -12.94 -17.75
CA ALA A 60 6.53 -11.64 -17.11
C ALA A 60 5.15 -11.14 -16.66
N SER A 61 4.07 -11.68 -17.25
CA SER A 61 2.69 -11.39 -16.84
C SER A 61 2.43 -11.79 -15.38
N ARG A 62 3.01 -12.88 -14.90
CA ARG A 62 2.90 -13.29 -13.50
C ARG A 62 3.59 -12.33 -12.55
N MET A 63 4.79 -11.83 -12.92
CA MET A 63 5.51 -10.81 -12.16
C MET A 63 4.72 -9.51 -12.12
N PHE A 64 4.19 -9.10 -13.27
CA PHE A 64 3.35 -7.91 -13.41
C PHE A 64 2.15 -7.95 -12.47
N ILE A 65 1.43 -9.08 -12.41
CA ILE A 65 0.29 -9.28 -11.49
C ILE A 65 0.73 -9.03 -10.05
N VAL A 66 1.78 -9.68 -9.58
CA VAL A 66 2.25 -9.53 -8.18
C VAL A 66 2.63 -8.07 -7.88
N LEU A 67 3.31 -7.39 -8.82
CA LEU A 67 3.68 -5.98 -8.66
C LEU A 67 2.46 -5.06 -8.64
N MET A 68 1.40 -5.35 -9.42
CA MET A 68 0.15 -4.59 -9.35
C MET A 68 -0.49 -4.69 -7.96
N TRP A 69 -0.49 -5.88 -7.35
CA TRP A 69 -0.99 -6.06 -5.98
C TRP A 69 -0.13 -5.35 -4.92
N ALA A 70 1.18 -5.16 -5.17
CA ALA A 70 2.00 -4.30 -4.31
C ALA A 70 1.52 -2.84 -4.32
N GLY A 71 0.93 -2.37 -5.44
CA GLY A 71 0.33 -1.05 -5.57
C GLY A 71 -0.80 -0.75 -4.56
N LEU A 72 -1.49 -1.79 -4.08
CA LEU A 72 -2.49 -1.66 -3.02
C LEU A 72 -1.88 -1.12 -1.71
N PHE A 73 -0.71 -1.64 -1.33
CA PHE A 73 0.03 -1.15 -0.17
C PHE A 73 0.58 0.26 -0.39
N VAL A 74 0.96 0.61 -1.62
CA VAL A 74 1.36 2.00 -1.96
C VAL A 74 0.19 2.95 -1.72
N GLY A 75 -1.04 2.62 -2.15
CA GLY A 75 -2.24 3.40 -1.87
C GLY A 75 -2.49 3.59 -0.38
N LEU A 76 -2.41 2.51 0.41
CA LEU A 76 -2.49 2.57 1.87
C LEU A 76 -1.38 3.43 2.48
N GLY A 77 -0.17 3.35 1.91
CA GLY A 77 0.99 4.14 2.33
C GLY A 77 0.75 5.63 2.20
N VAL A 78 0.14 6.09 1.11
CA VAL A 78 -0.20 7.51 0.89
C VAL A 78 -1.10 8.05 2.00
N ALA A 79 -2.19 7.33 2.34
CA ALA A 79 -3.09 7.74 3.41
C ALA A 79 -2.41 7.69 4.79
N ARG A 80 -1.59 6.66 5.04
CA ARG A 80 -0.81 6.53 6.29
C ARG A 80 0.20 7.66 6.45
N GLU A 81 0.93 8.00 5.38
CA GLU A 81 1.97 9.03 5.42
C GLU A 81 1.39 10.39 5.77
N ALA A 82 0.22 10.73 5.20
CA ALA A 82 -0.51 11.93 5.57
C ALA A 82 -0.77 12.02 7.08
N TRP A 83 -1.17 10.90 7.69
CA TRP A 83 -1.40 10.81 9.13
C TRP A 83 -0.09 10.93 9.92
N LEU A 84 0.98 10.20 9.53
CA LEU A 84 2.27 10.21 10.21
C LEU A 84 2.89 11.61 10.26
N VAL A 85 2.80 12.35 9.16
CA VAL A 85 3.29 13.73 9.08
C VAL A 85 2.49 14.62 10.03
N ASN A 86 1.17 14.50 10.06
CA ASN A 86 0.31 15.30 10.96
C ASN A 86 0.54 15.01 12.45
N GLU A 87 0.91 13.78 12.79
CA GLU A 87 1.23 13.36 14.16
C GLU A 87 2.69 13.64 14.55
N GLY A 88 3.50 14.20 13.64
CA GLY A 88 4.92 14.46 13.87
C GLY A 88 5.76 13.17 13.97
N LEU A 89 5.28 12.06 13.40
CA LEU A 89 5.92 10.75 13.45
C LEU A 89 6.84 10.47 12.25
N THR A 90 7.51 11.49 11.72
CA THR A 90 8.39 11.38 10.54
C THR A 90 9.56 10.44 10.76
N ARG A 91 10.11 10.36 11.99
CA ARG A 91 11.15 9.38 12.34
C ARG A 91 10.64 7.95 12.23
N PHE A 92 9.39 7.70 12.62
CA PHE A 92 8.77 6.38 12.48
C PHE A 92 8.53 6.06 11.00
N SER A 93 8.07 7.04 10.20
CA SER A 93 7.94 6.89 8.75
C SER A 93 9.27 6.47 8.10
N PHE A 94 10.34 7.18 8.41
CA PHE A 94 11.68 6.84 7.92
C PHE A 94 12.12 5.43 8.35
N ALA A 95 11.96 5.09 9.63
CA ALA A 95 12.35 3.77 10.14
C ALA A 95 11.58 2.63 9.45
N THR A 96 10.28 2.81 9.16
CA THR A 96 9.49 1.80 8.45
C THR A 96 9.86 1.68 6.97
N ALA A 97 10.23 2.79 6.32
CA ALA A 97 10.75 2.77 4.97
C ALA A 97 12.08 1.99 4.88
N VAL A 98 12.99 2.24 5.83
CA VAL A 98 14.25 1.49 5.95
C VAL A 98 13.99 0.00 6.21
N ALA A 99 13.06 -0.34 7.11
CA ALA A 99 12.69 -1.72 7.38
C ALA A 99 12.14 -2.41 6.11
N GLY A 100 11.30 -1.73 5.33
CA GLY A 100 10.83 -2.23 4.04
C GLY A 100 11.97 -2.45 3.04
N ALA A 101 12.91 -1.50 2.94
CA ALA A 101 14.07 -1.62 2.06
C ALA A 101 14.96 -2.82 2.46
N ILE A 102 15.26 -2.97 3.74
CA ILE A 102 16.01 -4.12 4.25
C ILE A 102 15.26 -5.43 3.94
N THR A 103 13.96 -5.49 4.19
CA THR A 103 13.15 -6.67 3.88
C THR A 103 13.23 -7.01 2.39
N ASN A 104 13.12 -6.01 1.50
CA ASN A 104 13.25 -6.22 0.05
C ASN A 104 14.61 -6.79 -0.33
N VAL A 105 15.70 -6.18 0.16
CA VAL A 105 17.06 -6.63 -0.14
C VAL A 105 17.30 -8.06 0.37
N VAL A 106 16.94 -8.33 1.62
CA VAL A 106 17.12 -9.67 2.22
C VAL A 106 16.33 -10.73 1.45
N LEU A 107 15.07 -10.45 1.14
CA LEU A 107 14.25 -11.39 0.38
C LEU A 107 14.79 -11.60 -1.05
N ASN A 108 15.28 -10.55 -1.71
CA ASN A 108 15.88 -10.69 -3.03
C ASN A 108 17.15 -11.58 -2.98
N ILE A 109 18.04 -11.37 -2.00
CA ILE A 109 19.24 -12.19 -1.86
C ILE A 109 18.90 -13.67 -1.63
N VAL A 110 17.86 -13.95 -0.84
CA VAL A 110 17.47 -15.33 -0.47
C VAL A 110 16.64 -16.00 -1.57
N LEU A 111 15.72 -15.27 -2.20
CA LEU A 111 14.71 -15.86 -3.07
C LEU A 111 15.08 -15.84 -4.55
N ILE A 112 15.79 -14.82 -5.04
CA ILE A 112 16.18 -14.74 -6.46
C ILE A 112 17.00 -15.95 -6.91
N PRO A 113 17.98 -16.46 -6.15
CA PRO A 113 18.75 -17.63 -6.57
C PRO A 113 17.90 -18.90 -6.75
N ARG A 114 16.72 -18.96 -6.10
CA ARG A 114 15.82 -20.12 -6.14
C ARG A 114 14.70 -19.99 -7.16
N TRP A 115 14.12 -18.78 -7.30
CA TRP A 115 12.90 -18.55 -8.08
C TRP A 115 13.07 -17.49 -9.18
N GLY A 116 14.29 -17.02 -9.41
CA GLY A 116 14.59 -16.04 -10.45
C GLY A 116 13.87 -14.70 -10.24
N GLY A 117 13.62 -14.00 -11.33
CA GLY A 117 12.97 -12.67 -11.30
C GLY A 117 11.57 -12.63 -10.69
N PHE A 118 10.84 -13.76 -10.71
CA PHE A 118 9.53 -13.86 -10.05
C PHE A 118 9.62 -13.61 -8.53
N ALA A 119 10.72 -14.03 -7.91
CA ALA A 119 10.98 -13.78 -6.50
C ALA A 119 11.09 -12.29 -6.17
N ALA A 120 11.64 -11.49 -7.09
CA ALA A 120 11.78 -10.04 -6.88
C ALA A 120 10.41 -9.34 -6.78
N ALA A 121 9.41 -9.80 -7.54
CA ALA A 121 8.05 -9.28 -7.42
C ALA A 121 7.44 -9.58 -6.03
N TRP A 122 7.61 -10.81 -5.53
CA TRP A 122 7.16 -11.18 -4.19
C TRP A 122 7.93 -10.47 -3.08
N ALA A 123 9.25 -10.27 -3.24
CA ALA A 123 10.05 -9.50 -2.31
C ALA A 123 9.55 -8.05 -2.21
N THR A 124 9.18 -7.47 -3.34
CA THR A 124 8.60 -6.11 -3.38
C THR A 124 7.24 -6.05 -2.68
N LEU A 125 6.35 -6.99 -2.96
CA LEU A 125 5.04 -7.09 -2.31
C LEU A 125 5.19 -7.22 -0.78
N ALA A 126 6.04 -8.14 -0.33
CA ALA A 126 6.31 -8.37 1.08
C ALA A 126 6.91 -7.14 1.77
N ALA A 127 7.90 -6.50 1.12
CA ALA A 127 8.52 -5.27 1.63
C ALA A 127 7.50 -4.13 1.81
N GLN A 128 6.60 -3.94 0.87
CA GLN A 128 5.53 -2.95 0.97
C GLN A 128 4.55 -3.30 2.11
N ALA A 129 4.15 -4.56 2.24
CA ALA A 129 3.30 -5.02 3.35
C ALA A 129 3.96 -4.76 4.71
N VAL A 130 5.26 -5.05 4.85
CA VAL A 130 6.04 -4.79 6.07
C VAL A 130 6.12 -3.28 6.35
N ALA A 131 6.57 -2.50 5.36
CA ALA A 131 6.80 -1.07 5.53
C ALA A 131 5.51 -0.31 5.88
N VAL A 132 4.40 -0.63 5.21
CA VAL A 132 3.17 0.18 5.28
C VAL A 132 2.18 -0.35 6.32
N THR A 133 2.04 -1.66 6.43
CA THR A 133 0.95 -2.26 7.22
C THR A 133 1.48 -2.92 8.49
N LEU A 134 2.37 -3.90 8.39
CA LEU A 134 2.84 -4.65 9.56
C LEU A 134 3.60 -3.79 10.56
N SER A 135 4.38 -2.81 10.07
CA SER A 135 5.07 -1.85 10.93
C SER A 135 4.13 -1.06 11.85
N THR A 136 2.91 -0.77 11.38
CA THR A 136 1.92 -0.02 12.18
C THR A 136 1.36 -0.82 13.36
N LEU A 137 1.47 -2.15 13.32
CA LEU A 137 1.08 -3.03 14.42
C LEU A 137 2.09 -2.99 15.58
N LEU A 138 3.39 -2.81 15.26
CA LEU A 138 4.48 -2.90 16.24
C LEU A 138 4.53 -1.71 17.19
N TYR A 139 4.10 -0.53 16.76
CA TYR A 139 4.13 0.67 17.58
C TYR A 139 2.74 1.00 18.14
N ALA A 140 2.63 1.13 19.48
CA ALA A 140 1.33 1.29 20.15
C ALA A 140 0.50 2.48 19.61
N ARG A 141 1.15 3.61 19.30
CA ARG A 141 0.50 4.82 18.75
C ARG A 141 -0.12 4.60 17.36
N THR A 142 0.43 3.66 16.57
CA THR A 142 0.00 3.42 15.20
C THR A 142 -0.97 2.25 15.05
N ARG A 143 -1.25 1.49 16.11
CA ARG A 143 -2.18 0.33 16.06
C ARG A 143 -3.58 0.70 15.58
N ARG A 144 -4.06 1.90 15.91
CA ARG A 144 -5.36 2.39 15.41
C ARG A 144 -5.34 2.48 13.88
N ILE A 145 -4.22 2.92 13.31
CA ILE A 145 -4.04 3.00 11.86
C ILE A 145 -4.04 1.61 11.23
N PHE A 146 -3.38 0.63 11.84
CA PHE A 146 -3.43 -0.76 11.38
C PHE A 146 -4.88 -1.26 11.25
N VAL A 147 -5.70 -1.04 12.28
CA VAL A 147 -7.13 -1.42 12.24
C VAL A 147 -7.88 -0.70 11.12
N MET A 148 -7.59 0.58 10.89
CA MET A 148 -8.20 1.36 9.82
C MET A 148 -7.80 0.85 8.43
N GLN A 149 -6.53 0.47 8.24
CA GLN A 149 -6.05 -0.17 7.02
C GLN A 149 -6.75 -1.51 6.76
N MET A 150 -6.88 -2.36 7.80
CA MET A 150 -7.58 -3.64 7.67
C MET A 150 -9.07 -3.45 7.31
N LYS A 151 -9.74 -2.49 7.96
CA LYS A 151 -11.13 -2.14 7.63
C LYS A 151 -11.28 -1.67 6.18
N ALA A 152 -10.34 -0.86 5.69
CA ALA A 152 -10.35 -0.39 4.32
C ALA A 152 -10.13 -1.54 3.31
N LEU A 153 -9.17 -2.44 3.57
CA LEU A 153 -8.89 -3.60 2.71
C LEU A 153 -10.10 -4.52 2.53
N VAL A 154 -10.86 -4.73 3.59
CA VAL A 154 -12.08 -5.57 3.55
C VAL A 154 -13.30 -4.76 3.11
N LEU A 155 -13.15 -3.44 2.87
CA LEU A 155 -14.25 -2.50 2.61
C LEU A 155 -15.36 -2.59 3.68
N TRP A 156 -14.95 -2.91 4.92
CA TRP A 156 -15.83 -3.08 6.06
C TRP A 156 -16.53 -1.76 6.41
N GLY A 157 -17.82 -1.72 6.21
CA GLY A 157 -18.64 -0.55 6.55
C GLY A 157 -19.29 0.14 5.34
N GLY A 158 -19.26 -0.50 4.17
CA GLY A 158 -19.79 0.07 2.93
C GLY A 158 -18.94 1.24 2.43
N ILE A 159 -19.00 1.52 1.16
CA ILE A 159 -18.34 2.68 0.54
C ILE A 159 -19.07 3.95 1.00
N ARG A 160 -18.83 4.38 2.23
CA ARG A 160 -19.14 5.74 2.67
C ARG A 160 -18.01 6.64 2.20
N LEU A 161 -18.09 7.01 0.93
CA LEU A 161 -17.26 8.05 0.33
C LEU A 161 -17.58 9.41 0.93
#